data_0e4246e98e774ffd04ad92a2052cd00b
#
_entry.id   0e4246e98e774ffd04ad92a2052cd00b
#
_cell.length_a   1.000
_cell.length_b   1.000
_cell.length_c   1.000
_cell.angle_alpha   90.00
_cell.angle_beta   90.00
_cell.angle_gamma   90.00
#
_symmetry.space_group_name_H-M   'P 1'
#
loop_
_entity.id
_entity.type
_entity.pdbx_description
1 polymer ?
#
loop_
_entity_poly.entity_id
_entity_poly.type
_entity_poly.pdbx_seq_one_letter_code
_entity_poly.pdbx_strand_id
1 'polypeptide(L)'
;MQDSTLACDVVHFVFRRDVAGSVAGEPQRLSLHNAGRKSSEGSSMKNSYNGVPIPSNGKAIGYSGGELQVPDTPIIPFIEGDGTGRDIWKASQRVFDGAVENAYGGKRRVAWFEVFAGEKAFNKFKQWLPDDTVDAIRDFRIAIKGPLTTPVGGGIRSLNVALRQILDLYSCERPVRYYPGVPSPVKNPEKVNVVIFRENTEDVYIGIEWRSGTPEAKKLLEFLNNEMLKDGKKQIRWDSGVGIKPISPTGTKRLVRRAIKYALAHGKKSVTLVHKGNIQKFTEGAFRDWGYELAREEFRAQTVTERESWILDNLEKNPLLTMAQNAEMIEPGLEHATEALKQTVYDEVKQTLASIGATHGKGQWKKKLLINDRIADSVFQQVLLRADEYSVLATPNLNGDYISDACAAQVGGLGMAPGSNIGDGYGVFEATHGTAPKYADKDVINPSSVMLSGAMMFEFLGWHEVAKLIEEGIARTIQQKRVTYDLERLMTGATKVGTAAFASAIIENMQGAAVAR
;
A
#
# COMPACT_ATOMS: atom_id res chain seq x y z
N MET A 1 -1.02 -47.70 15.12
CA MET A 1 -1.32 -48.20 13.75
C MET A 1 -2.64 -47.56 13.31
N GLN A 2 -2.54 -46.51 12.57
CA GLN A 2 -3.37 -46.14 11.40
C GLN A 2 -2.94 -44.74 10.96
N ASP A 3 -2.43 -44.72 9.76
CA ASP A 3 -2.01 -43.53 9.01
C ASP A 3 -3.14 -42.55 8.80
N SER A 4 -2.83 -41.28 8.94
CA SER A 4 -3.58 -40.20 8.32
C SER A 4 -2.60 -39.18 7.72
N THR A 5 -2.16 -39.50 6.50
CA THR A 5 -1.50 -38.56 5.59
C THR A 5 -2.51 -37.54 5.11
N LEU A 6 -2.42 -36.31 5.59
CA LEU A 6 -3.08 -35.15 5.01
C LEU A 6 -2.27 -34.71 3.79
N ALA A 7 -2.80 -34.99 2.62
CA ALA A 7 -2.27 -34.54 1.34
C ALA A 7 -2.43 -33.01 1.22
N CYS A 8 -1.31 -32.35 1.04
CA CYS A 8 -1.23 -30.95 0.65
C CYS A 8 -1.43 -30.88 -0.88
N ASP A 9 -2.62 -30.51 -1.33
CA ASP A 9 -2.89 -30.26 -2.75
C ASP A 9 -2.18 -28.98 -3.20
N VAL A 10 -1.00 -29.16 -3.74
CA VAL A 10 -0.28 -28.15 -4.52
C VAL A 10 -0.96 -28.06 -5.88
N VAL A 11 -1.65 -26.94 -6.11
CA VAL A 11 -2.24 -26.63 -7.42
C VAL A 11 -1.11 -26.41 -8.43
N HIS A 12 -0.84 -27.44 -9.23
CA HIS A 12 0.02 -27.34 -10.41
C HIS A 12 -0.72 -26.62 -11.52
N PHE A 13 -0.22 -25.44 -11.91
CA PHE A 13 -0.60 -24.81 -13.17
C PHE A 13 0.11 -25.54 -14.32
N VAL A 14 -0.64 -26.37 -15.04
CA VAL A 14 -0.18 -26.97 -16.30
C VAL A 14 -0.33 -25.95 -17.41
N PHE A 15 0.80 -25.48 -17.93
CA PHE A 15 0.86 -24.73 -19.19
C PHE A 15 0.54 -25.67 -20.36
N ARG A 16 -0.65 -25.56 -20.95
CA ARG A 16 -0.86 -26.05 -22.31
C ARG A 16 -0.39 -24.98 -23.31
N ARG A 17 0.63 -25.33 -24.09
CA ARG A 17 0.96 -24.66 -25.35
C ARG A 17 -0.05 -25.13 -26.41
N ASP A 18 -0.78 -24.21 -26.99
CA ASP A 18 -1.39 -24.41 -28.30
C ASP A 18 -1.25 -23.16 -29.15
N VAL A 19 -0.43 -23.36 -30.14
CA VAL A 19 -0.46 -22.98 -31.57
C VAL A 19 -0.74 -21.52 -31.98
N ALA A 20 0.27 -21.04 -32.68
CA ALA A 20 0.40 -19.84 -33.49
C ALA A 20 -0.82 -19.46 -34.34
N GLY A 21 -1.25 -18.22 -34.16
CA GLY A 21 -2.01 -17.46 -35.15
C GLY A 21 -1.39 -16.06 -35.22
N SER A 22 -0.66 -15.78 -36.30
CA SER A 22 -0.03 -14.49 -36.57
C SER A 22 -1.09 -13.44 -36.91
N VAL A 23 -1.25 -12.45 -36.01
CA VAL A 23 -1.81 -11.15 -36.37
C VAL A 23 -0.76 -10.11 -35.98
N ALA A 24 -0.09 -9.57 -37.00
CA ALA A 24 0.82 -8.45 -36.87
C ALA A 24 -0.01 -7.18 -36.60
N GLY A 25 -0.12 -6.80 -35.34
CA GLY A 25 -0.53 -5.48 -34.90
C GLY A 25 0.65 -4.88 -34.17
N GLU A 26 1.09 -3.69 -34.60
CA GLU A 26 2.12 -2.94 -33.88
C GLU A 26 1.76 -2.81 -32.38
N PRO A 27 2.70 -2.99 -31.45
CA PRO A 27 2.44 -2.82 -30.03
C PRO A 27 2.13 -1.35 -29.77
N GLN A 28 0.90 -1.05 -29.34
CA GLN A 28 0.56 0.27 -28.80
C GLN A 28 1.44 0.52 -27.56
N ARG A 29 2.49 1.29 -27.73
CA ARG A 29 3.25 1.87 -26.61
C ARG A 29 2.30 2.85 -25.91
N LEU A 30 1.90 2.53 -24.67
CA LEU A 30 1.39 3.54 -23.75
C LEU A 30 2.48 4.62 -23.65
N SER A 31 2.27 5.74 -24.32
CA SER A 31 3.27 6.80 -24.35
C SER A 31 3.29 7.48 -22.99
N LEU A 32 4.36 7.30 -22.24
CA LEU A 32 4.66 8.01 -21.00
C LEU A 32 4.92 9.52 -21.22
N HIS A 33 4.54 10.07 -22.38
CA HIS A 33 4.81 11.46 -22.76
C HIS A 33 4.05 12.49 -21.93
N ASN A 34 3.18 12.09 -20.99
CA ASN A 34 2.41 13.01 -20.15
C ASN A 34 2.87 13.11 -18.68
N ALA A 35 3.97 12.46 -18.28
CA ALA A 35 4.51 12.55 -16.91
C ALA A 35 5.03 13.96 -16.51
N GLY A 36 4.97 14.94 -17.40
CA GLY A 36 5.49 16.29 -17.18
C GLY A 36 4.49 17.43 -17.41
N ARG A 37 3.22 17.16 -17.68
CA ARG A 37 2.22 18.24 -17.65
C ARG A 37 1.95 18.65 -16.21
N LYS A 38 2.73 19.65 -15.72
CA LYS A 38 2.29 20.51 -14.62
C LYS A 38 0.86 20.95 -14.97
N SER A 39 -0.05 20.90 -13.98
CA SER A 39 -1.35 21.53 -14.10
C SER A 39 -1.16 22.93 -14.68
N SER A 40 -1.50 23.10 -15.95
CA SER A 40 -1.60 24.43 -16.54
C SER A 40 -2.78 25.08 -15.80
N GLU A 41 -2.49 26.03 -14.95
CA GLU A 41 -3.48 27.00 -14.49
C GLU A 41 -4.17 27.55 -15.74
N GLY A 42 -5.44 27.15 -15.98
CA GLY A 42 -6.22 27.68 -17.09
C GLY A 42 -6.83 26.68 -18.08
N SER A 43 -6.67 25.37 -17.94
CA SER A 43 -7.46 24.42 -18.74
C SER A 43 -8.88 24.34 -18.15
N SER A 44 -9.88 24.85 -18.89
CA SER A 44 -11.29 24.66 -18.50
C SER A 44 -11.61 23.17 -18.42
N MET A 45 -12.26 22.73 -17.32
CA MET A 45 -12.76 21.35 -17.20
C MET A 45 -13.58 20.99 -18.44
N LYS A 46 -13.42 19.76 -18.93
CA LYS A 46 -14.24 19.20 -20.00
C LYS A 46 -15.69 19.08 -19.51
N ASN A 47 -16.66 19.11 -20.39
CA ASN A 47 -18.08 18.89 -20.06
C ASN A 47 -18.42 17.40 -19.92
N SER A 48 -17.56 16.51 -20.43
CA SER A 48 -17.72 15.06 -20.40
C SER A 48 -16.36 14.36 -20.52
N TYR A 49 -16.28 13.12 -20.02
CA TYR A 49 -15.13 12.23 -20.18
C TYR A 49 -15.61 10.90 -20.75
N ASN A 50 -14.93 10.39 -21.76
CA ASN A 50 -15.34 9.16 -22.47
C ASN A 50 -16.82 9.21 -22.95
N GLY A 51 -17.33 10.38 -23.31
CA GLY A 51 -18.73 10.58 -23.71
C GLY A 51 -19.74 10.53 -22.55
N VAL A 52 -19.31 10.37 -21.31
CA VAL A 52 -20.18 10.44 -20.12
C VAL A 52 -20.20 11.87 -19.60
N PRO A 53 -21.37 12.53 -19.49
CA PRO A 53 -21.47 13.87 -18.94
C PRO A 53 -21.13 13.90 -17.45
N ILE A 54 -20.50 14.98 -17.01
CA ILE A 54 -20.20 15.20 -15.59
C ILE A 54 -21.51 15.31 -14.81
N PRO A 55 -21.63 14.68 -13.61
CA PRO A 55 -22.81 14.83 -12.76
C PRO A 55 -23.08 16.30 -12.40
N SER A 56 -24.22 16.82 -12.78
CA SER A 56 -24.60 18.25 -12.56
C SER A 56 -24.92 18.58 -11.11
N ASN A 57 -25.16 17.56 -10.28
CA ASN A 57 -25.50 17.68 -8.86
C ASN A 57 -24.29 17.64 -7.93
N GLY A 58 -23.06 17.53 -8.47
CA GLY A 58 -21.83 17.45 -7.70
C GLY A 58 -20.86 18.60 -7.98
N LYS A 59 -19.80 18.68 -7.17
CA LYS A 59 -18.72 19.65 -7.33
C LYS A 59 -17.36 18.93 -7.25
N ALA A 60 -16.37 19.44 -7.99
CA ALA A 60 -15.01 18.95 -7.90
C ALA A 60 -14.39 19.25 -6.53
N ILE A 61 -13.52 18.35 -6.07
CA ILE A 61 -12.71 18.53 -4.87
C ILE A 61 -11.57 19.49 -5.20
N GLY A 62 -11.43 20.57 -4.40
CA GLY A 62 -10.30 21.48 -4.50
C GLY A 62 -9.06 21.01 -3.74
N TYR A 63 -7.92 21.63 -4.01
CA TYR A 63 -6.68 21.42 -3.24
C TYR A 63 -5.96 22.76 -3.10
N SER A 64 -5.76 23.20 -1.89
CA SER A 64 -5.15 24.50 -1.58
C SER A 64 -4.46 24.44 -0.23
N GLY A 65 -3.29 25.06 -0.13
CA GLY A 65 -2.52 25.08 1.11
C GLY A 65 -2.05 23.71 1.62
N GLY A 66 -1.98 22.70 0.73
CA GLY A 66 -1.63 21.33 1.13
C GLY A 66 -2.80 20.47 1.61
N GLU A 67 -4.03 21.00 1.57
CA GLU A 67 -5.25 20.34 2.08
C GLU A 67 -6.34 20.23 1.02
N LEU A 68 -7.14 19.18 1.10
CA LEU A 68 -8.32 18.98 0.26
C LEU A 68 -9.46 19.90 0.69
N GLN A 69 -10.11 20.52 -0.28
CA GLN A 69 -11.33 21.30 -0.10
C GLN A 69 -12.52 20.45 -0.56
N VAL A 70 -13.11 19.71 0.36
CA VAL A 70 -14.16 18.72 0.06
C VAL A 70 -15.54 19.38 0.15
N PRO A 71 -16.30 19.46 -0.95
CA PRO A 71 -17.68 19.98 -0.92
C PRO A 71 -18.64 18.97 -0.29
N ASP A 72 -19.86 19.42 0.06
CA ASP A 72 -20.89 18.52 0.61
C ASP A 72 -21.38 17.46 -0.39
N THR A 73 -21.20 17.71 -1.69
CA THR A 73 -21.49 16.72 -2.74
C THR A 73 -20.27 16.63 -3.69
N PRO A 74 -19.20 15.93 -3.30
CA PRO A 74 -18.05 15.75 -4.16
C PRO A 74 -18.37 14.83 -5.33
N ILE A 75 -17.83 15.15 -6.51
CA ILE A 75 -17.82 14.22 -7.65
C ILE A 75 -16.66 13.26 -7.42
N ILE A 76 -16.98 11.96 -7.35
CA ILE A 76 -15.98 10.89 -7.19
C ILE A 76 -16.02 9.98 -8.42
N PRO A 77 -14.99 10.04 -9.28
CA PRO A 77 -14.80 9.05 -10.33
C PRO A 77 -14.70 7.64 -9.77
N PHE A 78 -15.37 6.70 -10.42
CA PHE A 78 -15.20 5.29 -10.10
C PHE A 78 -14.97 4.43 -11.35
N ILE A 79 -14.21 3.36 -11.19
CA ILE A 79 -14.02 2.30 -12.18
C ILE A 79 -14.60 1.02 -11.60
N GLU A 80 -15.65 0.46 -12.23
CA GLU A 80 -16.25 -0.80 -11.74
C GLU A 80 -15.20 -1.92 -11.59
N GLY A 81 -14.28 -1.98 -12.54
CA GLY A 81 -13.31 -3.08 -12.65
C GLY A 81 -13.80 -4.22 -13.53
N ASP A 82 -12.93 -5.22 -13.67
CA ASP A 82 -13.13 -6.39 -14.51
C ASP A 82 -13.58 -7.60 -13.68
N GLY A 83 -14.09 -8.62 -14.36
CA GLY A 83 -14.54 -9.85 -13.72
C GLY A 83 -15.60 -9.59 -12.64
N THR A 84 -15.29 -9.91 -11.38
CA THR A 84 -16.18 -9.70 -10.22
C THR A 84 -16.35 -8.23 -9.83
N GLY A 85 -15.64 -7.31 -10.48
CA GLY A 85 -15.66 -5.86 -10.17
C GLY A 85 -17.06 -5.27 -10.16
N ARG A 86 -17.93 -5.67 -11.11
CA ARG A 86 -19.33 -5.20 -11.20
C ARG A 86 -20.15 -5.58 -9.96
N ASP A 87 -20.07 -6.84 -9.53
CA ASP A 87 -20.79 -7.33 -8.35
C ASP A 87 -20.34 -6.59 -7.10
N ILE A 88 -19.02 -6.47 -6.93
CA ILE A 88 -18.39 -5.82 -5.79
C ILE A 88 -18.74 -4.33 -5.77
N TRP A 89 -18.63 -3.63 -6.90
CA TRP A 89 -18.92 -2.20 -6.97
C TRP A 89 -20.38 -1.89 -6.65
N LYS A 90 -21.32 -2.61 -7.28
CA LYS A 90 -22.76 -2.44 -7.06
C LYS A 90 -23.15 -2.64 -5.59
N ALA A 91 -22.55 -3.62 -4.92
CA ALA A 91 -22.74 -3.87 -3.49
C ALA A 91 -22.12 -2.75 -2.63
N SER A 92 -20.89 -2.33 -2.94
CA SER A 92 -20.15 -1.32 -2.18
C SER A 92 -20.77 0.05 -2.30
N GLN A 93 -21.21 0.48 -3.48
CA GLN A 93 -21.89 1.75 -3.67
C GLN A 93 -23.12 1.90 -2.76
N ARG A 94 -23.95 0.86 -2.65
CA ARG A 94 -25.10 0.85 -1.73
C ARG A 94 -24.68 1.05 -0.27
N VAL A 95 -23.58 0.42 0.14
CA VAL A 95 -23.04 0.58 1.50
C VAL A 95 -22.52 1.97 1.72
N PHE A 96 -21.82 2.56 0.75
CA PHE A 96 -21.32 3.93 0.81
C PHE A 96 -22.45 4.96 0.92
N ASP A 97 -23.45 4.87 0.04
CA ASP A 97 -24.60 5.77 0.04
C ASP A 97 -25.40 5.63 1.35
N GLY A 98 -25.59 4.40 1.85
CA GLY A 98 -26.24 4.15 3.12
C GLY A 98 -25.47 4.69 4.33
N ALA A 99 -24.15 4.60 4.32
CA ALA A 99 -23.30 5.15 5.38
C ALA A 99 -23.30 6.68 5.39
N VAL A 100 -23.25 7.31 4.20
CA VAL A 100 -23.32 8.78 4.06
C VAL A 100 -24.68 9.30 4.53
N GLU A 101 -25.78 8.64 4.12
CA GLU A 101 -27.13 9.01 4.55
C GLU A 101 -27.30 8.88 6.07
N ASN A 102 -26.82 7.78 6.67
CA ASN A 102 -26.86 7.56 8.12
C ASN A 102 -26.02 8.60 8.89
N ALA A 103 -24.86 9.00 8.36
CA ALA A 103 -23.98 9.96 9.02
C ALA A 103 -24.54 11.40 8.96
N TYR A 104 -25.13 11.79 7.84
CA TYR A 104 -25.42 13.20 7.55
C TYR A 104 -26.88 13.53 7.25
N GLY A 105 -27.79 12.54 7.17
CA GLY A 105 -29.23 12.75 6.98
C GLY A 105 -29.56 13.56 5.73
N GLY A 106 -28.91 13.26 4.61
CA GLY A 106 -29.10 13.93 3.33
C GLY A 106 -28.39 15.28 3.15
N LYS A 107 -27.69 15.79 4.18
CA LYS A 107 -26.90 17.05 4.08
C LYS A 107 -25.68 16.89 3.19
N ARG A 108 -25.11 15.69 3.14
CA ARG A 108 -23.99 15.33 2.26
C ARG A 108 -24.36 14.14 1.40
N ARG A 109 -23.78 14.07 0.20
CA ARG A 109 -23.96 12.97 -0.75
C ARG A 109 -22.69 12.82 -1.58
N VAL A 110 -22.53 11.68 -2.27
CA VAL A 110 -21.50 11.50 -3.28
C VAL A 110 -22.13 11.55 -4.66
N ALA A 111 -21.58 12.34 -5.56
CA ALA A 111 -21.93 12.31 -6.97
C ALA A 111 -20.98 11.33 -7.68
N TRP A 112 -21.41 10.07 -7.80
CA TRP A 112 -20.61 9.03 -8.45
C TRP A 112 -20.50 9.29 -9.95
N PHE A 113 -19.28 9.19 -10.49
CA PHE A 113 -18.98 9.45 -11.89
C PHE A 113 -18.23 8.28 -12.50
N GLU A 114 -18.90 7.50 -13.37
CA GLU A 114 -18.27 6.34 -14.00
C GLU A 114 -17.21 6.77 -15.02
N VAL A 115 -15.98 6.26 -14.85
CA VAL A 115 -14.87 6.33 -15.79
C VAL A 115 -14.37 4.92 -16.12
N PHE A 116 -13.71 4.73 -17.25
CA PHE A 116 -13.50 3.41 -17.81
C PHE A 116 -12.02 3.02 -17.83
N ALA A 117 -11.73 1.82 -17.34
CA ALA A 117 -10.45 1.13 -17.52
C ALA A 117 -10.69 -0.38 -17.65
N GLY A 118 -9.68 -1.13 -18.09
CA GLY A 118 -9.74 -2.58 -18.22
C GLY A 118 -10.54 -3.05 -19.43
N GLU A 119 -11.15 -4.23 -19.31
CA GLU A 119 -11.90 -4.88 -20.39
C GLU A 119 -13.09 -4.04 -20.88
N LYS A 120 -13.82 -3.39 -19.96
CA LYS A 120 -14.95 -2.52 -20.31
C LYS A 120 -14.50 -1.33 -21.17
N ALA A 121 -13.37 -0.72 -20.86
CA ALA A 121 -12.78 0.34 -21.67
C ALA A 121 -12.30 -0.16 -23.04
N PHE A 122 -11.61 -1.30 -23.06
CA PHE A 122 -11.13 -1.89 -24.31
C PHE A 122 -12.27 -2.26 -25.26
N ASN A 123 -13.35 -2.82 -24.74
CA ASN A 123 -14.52 -3.17 -25.55
C ASN A 123 -15.19 -1.93 -26.17
N LYS A 124 -15.29 -0.82 -25.40
CA LYS A 124 -15.92 0.42 -25.88
C LYS A 124 -15.01 1.28 -26.77
N PHE A 125 -13.76 1.46 -26.38
CA PHE A 125 -12.86 2.47 -26.95
C PHE A 125 -11.62 1.89 -27.62
N LYS A 126 -11.42 0.57 -27.55
CA LYS A 126 -10.19 -0.11 -28.01
C LYS A 126 -8.92 0.36 -27.27
N GLN A 127 -9.09 0.90 -26.09
CA GLN A 127 -8.04 1.34 -25.19
C GLN A 127 -8.26 0.75 -23.81
N TRP A 128 -7.22 0.16 -23.20
CA TRP A 128 -7.31 -0.42 -21.85
C TRP A 128 -7.38 0.64 -20.75
N LEU A 129 -6.77 1.79 -20.99
CA LEU A 129 -6.80 2.97 -20.12
C LEU A 129 -6.90 4.22 -20.98
N PRO A 130 -8.12 4.73 -21.24
CA PRO A 130 -8.33 5.96 -21.98
C PRO A 130 -7.74 7.17 -21.27
N ASP A 131 -7.18 8.13 -22.03
CA ASP A 131 -6.65 9.39 -21.48
C ASP A 131 -7.72 10.17 -20.70
N ASP A 132 -8.96 10.18 -21.19
CA ASP A 132 -10.09 10.81 -20.50
C ASP A 132 -10.34 10.26 -19.07
N THR A 133 -10.05 8.98 -18.82
CA THR A 133 -10.12 8.40 -17.48
C THR A 133 -9.07 9.00 -16.56
N VAL A 134 -7.85 9.14 -17.05
CA VAL A 134 -6.75 9.75 -16.30
C VAL A 134 -7.03 11.23 -16.05
N ASP A 135 -7.52 11.96 -17.07
CA ASP A 135 -7.88 13.37 -16.96
C ASP A 135 -9.01 13.57 -15.93
N ALA A 136 -10.06 12.72 -15.96
CA ALA A 136 -11.13 12.78 -14.97
C ALA A 136 -10.61 12.61 -13.53
N ILE A 137 -9.71 11.63 -13.31
CA ILE A 137 -9.13 11.43 -11.98
C ILE A 137 -8.27 12.64 -11.57
N ARG A 138 -7.54 13.28 -12.50
CA ARG A 138 -6.80 14.51 -12.22
C ARG A 138 -7.72 15.66 -11.84
N ASP A 139 -8.81 15.86 -12.58
CA ASP A 139 -9.71 17.00 -12.39
C ASP A 139 -10.55 16.86 -11.11
N PHE A 140 -10.92 15.63 -10.73
CA PHE A 140 -11.70 15.35 -9.52
C PHE A 140 -10.88 14.88 -8.32
N ARG A 141 -9.58 14.55 -8.50
CA ARG A 141 -8.56 14.24 -7.49
C ARG A 141 -8.70 12.92 -6.75
N ILE A 142 -9.91 12.52 -6.39
CA ILE A 142 -10.17 11.31 -5.60
C ILE A 142 -11.00 10.36 -6.44
N ALA A 143 -10.56 9.11 -6.50
CA ALA A 143 -11.26 8.05 -7.23
C ALA A 143 -11.26 6.73 -6.45
N ILE A 144 -12.20 5.85 -6.78
CA ILE A 144 -12.24 4.48 -6.27
C ILE A 144 -12.39 3.50 -7.43
N LYS A 145 -11.78 2.32 -7.32
CA LYS A 145 -11.84 1.33 -8.39
C LYS A 145 -11.92 -0.11 -7.90
N GLY A 146 -12.59 -0.93 -8.68
CA GLY A 146 -12.53 -2.38 -8.59
C GLY A 146 -11.22 -2.95 -9.17
N PRO A 147 -11.07 -4.28 -9.16
CA PRO A 147 -9.91 -4.96 -9.72
C PRO A 147 -9.83 -4.79 -11.24
N LEU A 148 -8.63 -4.71 -11.80
CA LEU A 148 -8.40 -4.60 -13.25
C LEU A 148 -7.57 -5.78 -13.76
N THR A 149 -7.96 -6.32 -14.90
CA THR A 149 -7.20 -7.34 -15.63
C THR A 149 -5.97 -6.71 -16.28
N THR A 150 -4.82 -7.33 -16.07
CA THR A 150 -3.64 -7.02 -16.87
C THR A 150 -3.63 -7.95 -18.08
N PRO A 151 -3.69 -7.43 -19.31
CA PRO A 151 -3.66 -8.28 -20.52
C PRO A 151 -2.40 -9.13 -20.59
N VAL A 152 -2.56 -10.42 -20.87
CA VAL A 152 -1.43 -11.34 -21.06
C VAL A 152 -0.93 -11.24 -22.49
N GLY A 153 0.32 -10.80 -22.68
CA GLY A 153 0.97 -10.66 -23.99
C GLY A 153 1.05 -9.20 -24.49
N GLY A 154 1.87 -8.96 -25.49
CA GLY A 154 1.99 -7.66 -26.16
C GLY A 154 2.70 -6.54 -25.41
N GLY A 155 3.40 -6.82 -24.31
CA GLY A 155 4.20 -5.81 -23.59
C GLY A 155 3.37 -4.77 -22.81
N ILE A 156 2.06 -5.00 -22.63
CA ILE A 156 1.20 -4.13 -21.84
C ILE A 156 1.52 -4.35 -20.35
N ARG A 157 1.92 -3.26 -19.68
CA ARG A 157 2.15 -3.26 -18.23
C ARG A 157 0.84 -3.21 -17.46
N SER A 158 0.89 -3.57 -16.18
CA SER A 158 -0.26 -3.47 -15.29
C SER A 158 -0.90 -2.08 -15.34
N LEU A 159 -2.21 -2.04 -15.59
CA LEU A 159 -3.00 -0.80 -15.60
C LEU A 159 -2.95 -0.08 -14.25
N ASN A 160 -2.86 -0.85 -13.15
CA ASN A 160 -2.71 -0.29 -11.82
C ASN A 160 -1.37 0.45 -11.68
N VAL A 161 -0.28 -0.15 -12.17
CA VAL A 161 1.05 0.50 -12.17
C VAL A 161 1.05 1.76 -13.03
N ALA A 162 0.40 1.70 -14.22
CA ALA A 162 0.28 2.87 -15.09
C ALA A 162 -0.43 4.04 -14.39
N LEU A 163 -1.59 3.81 -13.75
CA LEU A 163 -2.31 4.84 -13.00
C LEU A 163 -1.45 5.45 -11.87
N ARG A 164 -0.74 4.62 -11.10
CA ARG A 164 0.13 5.06 -10.01
C ARG A 164 1.25 5.97 -10.51
N GLN A 165 1.88 5.60 -11.62
CA GLN A 165 2.98 6.36 -12.22
C GLN A 165 2.50 7.66 -12.89
N ILE A 166 1.42 7.61 -13.70
CA ILE A 166 0.91 8.77 -14.42
C ILE A 166 0.37 9.85 -13.48
N LEU A 167 -0.24 9.45 -12.36
CA LEU A 167 -0.82 10.35 -11.35
C LEU A 167 0.14 10.65 -10.19
N ASP A 168 1.36 10.13 -10.23
CA ASP A 168 2.38 10.23 -9.17
C ASP A 168 1.84 9.87 -7.78
N LEU A 169 1.12 8.75 -7.69
CA LEU A 169 0.58 8.22 -6.45
C LEU A 169 1.69 7.43 -5.72
N TYR A 170 2.57 8.14 -5.07
CA TYR A 170 3.84 7.60 -4.55
C TYR A 170 3.71 6.74 -3.29
N SER A 171 2.58 6.78 -2.60
CA SER A 171 2.34 6.00 -1.38
C SER A 171 1.19 5.04 -1.57
N CYS A 172 1.47 3.73 -1.59
CA CYS A 172 0.44 2.70 -1.47
C CYS A 172 0.27 2.35 0.01
N GLU A 173 -0.94 2.54 0.53
CA GLU A 173 -1.26 2.34 1.95
C GLU A 173 -2.19 1.15 2.10
N ARG A 174 -1.76 0.16 2.86
CA ARG A 174 -2.47 -1.10 3.08
C ARG A 174 -2.61 -1.37 4.58
N PRO A 175 -3.68 -0.92 5.24
CA PRO A 175 -3.96 -1.30 6.61
C PRO A 175 -4.37 -2.77 6.69
N VAL A 176 -3.77 -3.47 7.63
CA VAL A 176 -4.07 -4.87 7.93
C VAL A 176 -4.44 -4.97 9.39
N ARG A 177 -5.69 -5.30 9.66
CA ARG A 177 -6.19 -5.55 11.02
C ARG A 177 -7.15 -6.72 11.03
N TYR A 178 -7.21 -7.39 12.17
CA TYR A 178 -8.14 -8.49 12.40
C TYR A 178 -9.54 -7.98 12.72
N TYR A 179 -10.54 -8.63 12.13
CA TYR A 179 -11.94 -8.48 12.49
C TYR A 179 -12.40 -9.69 13.29
N PRO A 180 -12.91 -9.51 14.55
CA PRO A 180 -13.30 -10.61 15.40
C PRO A 180 -14.30 -11.56 14.72
N GLY A 181 -13.98 -12.84 14.73
CA GLY A 181 -14.77 -13.88 14.08
C GLY A 181 -14.27 -14.30 12.70
N VAL A 182 -13.39 -13.53 12.06
CA VAL A 182 -12.78 -13.94 10.78
C VAL A 182 -11.82 -15.12 11.02
N PRO A 183 -11.90 -16.18 10.21
CA PRO A 183 -10.93 -17.28 10.29
C PRO A 183 -9.50 -16.83 10.01
N SER A 184 -8.57 -17.32 10.79
CA SER A 184 -7.16 -16.95 10.69
C SER A 184 -6.25 -18.18 10.83
N PRO A 185 -5.14 -18.24 10.07
CA PRO A 185 -4.14 -19.30 10.23
C PRO A 185 -3.20 -19.07 11.42
N VAL A 186 -3.20 -17.87 12.03
CA VAL A 186 -2.34 -17.55 13.18
C VAL A 186 -3.09 -17.68 14.51
N LYS A 187 -2.35 -17.95 15.59
CA LYS A 187 -2.93 -18.22 16.92
C LYS A 187 -3.61 -17.00 17.55
N ASN A 188 -3.03 -15.80 17.37
CA ASN A 188 -3.46 -14.55 18.00
C ASN A 188 -3.64 -13.47 16.94
N PRO A 189 -4.62 -13.61 16.02
CA PRO A 189 -4.80 -12.67 14.93
C PRO A 189 -5.18 -11.25 15.40
N GLU A 190 -5.74 -11.10 16.57
CA GLU A 190 -6.06 -9.82 17.22
C GLU A 190 -4.82 -8.94 17.46
N LYS A 191 -3.61 -9.54 17.47
CA LYS A 191 -2.35 -8.81 17.57
C LYS A 191 -1.92 -8.17 16.24
N VAL A 192 -2.51 -8.58 15.12
CA VAL A 192 -2.19 -8.03 13.81
C VAL A 192 -2.97 -6.72 13.62
N ASN A 193 -2.27 -5.61 13.72
CA ASN A 193 -2.79 -4.27 13.47
C ASN A 193 -1.68 -3.37 12.94
N VAL A 194 -1.30 -3.58 11.69
CA VAL A 194 -0.20 -2.88 11.03
C VAL A 194 -0.69 -2.13 9.80
N VAL A 195 -0.03 -1.05 9.45
CA VAL A 195 -0.27 -0.34 8.19
C VAL A 195 1.01 -0.35 7.38
N ILE A 196 0.94 -0.90 6.18
CA ILE A 196 2.06 -0.95 5.26
C ILE A 196 2.00 0.29 4.35
N PHE A 197 3.06 1.11 4.39
CA PHE A 197 3.36 2.19 3.47
C PHE A 197 4.38 1.67 2.46
N ARG A 198 3.91 1.32 1.29
CA ARG A 198 4.70 0.80 0.17
C ARG A 198 5.03 1.93 -0.78
N GLU A 199 6.30 2.12 -1.10
CA GLU A 199 6.70 2.98 -2.22
C GLU A 199 6.05 2.46 -3.51
N ASN A 200 5.68 3.35 -4.43
CA ASN A 200 4.76 2.98 -5.49
C ASN A 200 5.19 3.41 -6.90
N THR A 201 6.30 4.12 -7.04
CA THR A 201 6.72 4.76 -8.30
C THR A 201 8.08 4.31 -8.82
N GLU A 202 8.92 3.77 -7.98
CA GLU A 202 10.26 3.27 -8.35
C GLU A 202 10.44 1.78 -8.02
N ASP A 203 11.66 1.34 -7.72
CA ASP A 203 12.02 -0.05 -7.54
C ASP A 203 11.90 -0.82 -8.89
N VAL A 204 11.87 -2.14 -8.86
CA VAL A 204 11.69 -2.98 -10.07
C VAL A 204 10.36 -2.70 -10.79
N TYR A 205 9.38 -2.12 -10.09
CA TYR A 205 8.08 -1.73 -10.63
C TYR A 205 8.15 -0.56 -11.63
N ILE A 206 9.29 0.16 -11.72
CA ILE A 206 9.52 1.11 -12.82
C ILE A 206 9.50 0.41 -14.18
N GLY A 207 9.76 -0.91 -14.18
CA GLY A 207 9.64 -1.79 -15.33
C GLY A 207 10.65 -1.49 -16.44
N ILE A 208 11.85 -1.04 -16.11
CA ILE A 208 12.95 -0.87 -17.05
C ILE A 208 13.72 -2.19 -17.08
N GLU A 209 13.47 -2.99 -18.11
CA GLU A 209 14.08 -4.30 -18.25
C GLU A 209 14.28 -4.71 -19.72
N TRP A 210 15.24 -5.59 -19.96
CA TRP A 210 15.55 -6.14 -21.27
C TRP A 210 15.59 -7.66 -21.21
N ARG A 211 14.93 -8.26 -22.20
CA ARG A 211 14.87 -9.71 -22.34
C ARG A 211 16.24 -10.26 -22.75
N SER A 212 16.63 -11.39 -22.15
CA SER A 212 17.80 -12.14 -22.55
C SER A 212 17.88 -12.37 -24.07
N GLY A 213 19.09 -12.22 -24.65
CA GLY A 213 19.36 -12.46 -26.06
C GLY A 213 18.99 -11.33 -27.01
N THR A 214 18.30 -10.26 -26.56
CA THR A 214 18.02 -9.10 -27.41
C THR A 214 19.25 -8.25 -27.65
N PRO A 215 19.32 -7.49 -28.77
CA PRO A 215 20.44 -6.60 -29.03
C PRO A 215 20.69 -5.57 -27.93
N GLU A 216 19.62 -5.03 -27.35
CA GLU A 216 19.68 -4.05 -26.27
C GLU A 216 20.24 -4.66 -24.98
N ALA A 217 19.83 -5.89 -24.63
CA ALA A 217 20.37 -6.62 -23.49
C ALA A 217 21.88 -6.90 -23.68
N LYS A 218 22.30 -7.32 -24.89
CA LYS A 218 23.70 -7.55 -25.21
C LYS A 218 24.53 -6.27 -25.06
N LYS A 219 24.07 -5.16 -25.64
CA LYS A 219 24.73 -3.86 -25.52
C LYS A 219 24.88 -3.40 -24.06
N LEU A 220 23.83 -3.59 -23.25
CA LEU A 220 23.88 -3.26 -21.82
C LEU A 220 24.87 -4.15 -21.08
N LEU A 221 24.88 -5.47 -21.34
CA LEU A 221 25.81 -6.42 -20.72
C LEU A 221 27.26 -6.12 -21.12
N GLU A 222 27.52 -5.77 -22.37
CA GLU A 222 28.83 -5.31 -22.84
C GLU A 222 29.32 -4.09 -22.06
N PHE A 223 28.47 -3.06 -21.94
CA PHE A 223 28.78 -1.87 -21.16
C PHE A 223 29.05 -2.20 -19.69
N LEU A 224 28.16 -2.96 -19.05
CA LEU A 224 28.31 -3.29 -17.64
C LEU A 224 29.57 -4.15 -17.37
N ASN A 225 29.80 -5.21 -18.14
CA ASN A 225 30.93 -6.12 -17.92
C ASN A 225 32.27 -5.50 -18.30
N ASN A 226 32.35 -4.74 -19.40
CA ASN A 226 33.62 -4.24 -19.93
C ASN A 226 34.01 -2.87 -19.40
N GLU A 227 33.01 -2.02 -19.02
CA GLU A 227 33.28 -0.67 -18.54
C GLU A 227 33.07 -0.50 -17.04
N MET A 228 31.94 -0.98 -16.51
CA MET A 228 31.60 -0.78 -15.10
C MET A 228 32.20 -1.82 -14.16
N LEU A 229 32.36 -3.06 -14.62
CA LEU A 229 32.89 -4.20 -13.87
C LEU A 229 34.27 -4.65 -14.38
N LYS A 230 35.02 -3.75 -14.98
CA LYS A 230 36.32 -4.02 -15.62
C LYS A 230 37.41 -4.56 -14.70
N ASP A 231 37.24 -4.50 -13.38
CA ASP A 231 38.16 -5.09 -12.42
C ASP A 231 38.13 -6.65 -12.45
N GLY A 232 37.19 -7.22 -13.20
CA GLY A 232 37.07 -8.66 -13.43
C GLY A 232 36.62 -9.50 -12.22
N LYS A 233 36.41 -8.88 -11.04
CA LYS A 233 36.00 -9.60 -9.83
C LYS A 233 34.56 -10.08 -9.88
N LYS A 234 33.75 -9.43 -10.69
CA LYS A 234 32.34 -9.79 -10.90
C LYS A 234 32.02 -9.67 -12.40
N GLN A 235 31.18 -10.56 -12.88
CA GLN A 235 30.63 -10.50 -14.24
C GLN A 235 29.18 -10.92 -14.23
N ILE A 236 28.38 -10.27 -15.05
CA ILE A 236 27.01 -10.67 -15.34
C ILE A 236 27.07 -11.69 -16.48
N ARG A 237 26.35 -12.79 -16.37
CA ARG A 237 26.29 -13.82 -17.42
C ARG A 237 25.73 -13.24 -18.71
N TRP A 238 26.34 -13.60 -19.84
CA TRP A 238 25.98 -13.04 -21.15
C TRP A 238 24.57 -13.41 -21.65
N ASP A 239 24.00 -14.45 -21.08
CA ASP A 239 22.64 -14.92 -21.36
C ASP A 239 21.59 -14.39 -20.36
N SER A 240 21.93 -13.37 -19.57
CA SER A 240 21.02 -12.78 -18.60
C SER A 240 19.99 -11.87 -19.24
N GLY A 241 18.75 -11.90 -18.73
CA GLY A 241 17.86 -10.73 -18.77
C GLY A 241 18.29 -9.73 -17.68
N VAL A 242 18.11 -8.43 -17.93
CA VAL A 242 18.55 -7.38 -16.99
C VAL A 242 17.40 -6.43 -16.69
N GLY A 243 17.18 -6.17 -15.41
CA GLY A 243 16.23 -5.19 -14.91
C GLY A 243 16.89 -4.15 -14.01
N ILE A 244 16.36 -2.93 -14.00
CA ILE A 244 16.86 -1.81 -13.20
C ILE A 244 15.99 -1.68 -11.93
N LYS A 245 16.67 -1.53 -10.79
CA LYS A 245 16.05 -1.29 -9.47
C LYS A 245 16.52 0.05 -8.92
N PRO A 246 15.90 1.18 -9.31
CA PRO A 246 16.22 2.48 -8.75
C PRO A 246 15.51 2.69 -7.41
N ILE A 247 16.21 3.27 -6.44
CA ILE A 247 15.64 3.81 -5.19
C ILE A 247 16.30 5.16 -4.97
N SER A 248 15.50 6.21 -4.78
CA SER A 248 15.97 7.59 -4.71
C SER A 248 15.71 8.23 -3.33
N PRO A 249 16.50 9.26 -2.96
CA PRO A 249 16.20 10.07 -1.77
C PRO A 249 14.81 10.70 -1.84
N THR A 250 14.41 11.19 -3.02
CA THR A 250 13.09 11.82 -3.24
C THR A 250 11.95 10.85 -2.99
N GLY A 251 11.97 9.67 -3.64
CA GLY A 251 10.94 8.64 -3.47
C GLY A 251 10.88 8.14 -2.03
N THR A 252 12.04 7.87 -1.44
CA THR A 252 12.15 7.41 -0.05
C THR A 252 11.63 8.44 0.94
N LYS A 253 12.14 9.68 0.89
CA LYS A 253 11.81 10.72 1.89
C LYS A 253 10.32 11.10 1.83
N ARG A 254 9.70 11.18 0.64
CA ARG A 254 8.26 11.48 0.54
C ARG A 254 7.38 10.37 1.13
N LEU A 255 7.72 9.09 0.90
CA LEU A 255 7.01 7.95 1.49
C LEU A 255 7.15 7.93 3.01
N VAL A 256 8.38 7.99 3.52
CA VAL A 256 8.66 7.92 4.97
C VAL A 256 8.04 9.11 5.70
N ARG A 257 8.06 10.32 5.10
CA ARG A 257 7.37 11.50 5.65
C ARG A 257 5.88 11.24 5.82
N ARG A 258 5.25 10.62 4.84
CA ARG A 258 3.84 10.28 4.89
C ARG A 258 3.56 9.23 5.97
N ALA A 259 4.38 8.20 6.06
CA ALA A 259 4.28 7.17 7.10
C ALA A 259 4.44 7.74 8.51
N ILE A 260 5.39 8.66 8.73
CA ILE A 260 5.58 9.34 10.03
C ILE A 260 4.39 10.24 10.36
N LYS A 261 3.91 11.05 9.42
CA LYS A 261 2.73 11.91 9.63
C LYS A 261 1.50 11.07 9.99
N TYR A 262 1.27 9.98 9.28
CA TYR A 262 0.20 9.04 9.60
C TYR A 262 0.36 8.46 11.02
N ALA A 263 1.55 7.97 11.35
CA ALA A 263 1.83 7.39 12.66
C ALA A 263 1.57 8.39 13.81
N LEU A 264 1.98 9.64 13.65
CA LEU A 264 1.76 10.71 14.63
C LEU A 264 0.25 11.05 14.76
N ALA A 265 -0.46 11.21 13.64
CA ALA A 265 -1.88 11.53 13.62
C ALA A 265 -2.75 10.44 14.26
N HIS A 266 -2.34 9.17 14.13
CA HIS A 266 -3.10 8.01 14.64
C HIS A 266 -2.53 7.41 15.95
N GLY A 267 -1.62 8.12 16.63
CA GLY A 267 -1.04 7.67 17.90
C GLY A 267 -0.33 6.31 17.82
N LYS A 268 0.28 5.99 16.66
CA LYS A 268 1.02 4.74 16.47
C LYS A 268 2.34 4.76 17.24
N LYS A 269 2.82 3.58 17.66
CA LYS A 269 4.01 3.47 18.51
C LYS A 269 5.32 3.54 17.72
N SER A 270 5.34 3.06 16.47
CA SER A 270 6.56 2.93 15.68
C SER A 270 6.33 3.09 14.18
N VAL A 271 7.37 3.53 13.47
CA VAL A 271 7.55 3.36 12.04
C VAL A 271 8.80 2.52 11.83
N THR A 272 8.64 1.35 11.22
CA THR A 272 9.72 0.41 10.89
C THR A 272 10.10 0.53 9.43
N LEU A 273 11.35 0.90 9.16
CA LEU A 273 11.93 0.93 7.82
C LEU A 273 12.33 -0.50 7.42
N VAL A 274 11.64 -1.07 6.43
CA VAL A 274 11.87 -2.45 5.99
C VAL A 274 12.75 -2.46 4.77
N HIS A 275 13.86 -3.20 4.79
CA HIS A 275 14.86 -3.18 3.73
C HIS A 275 15.71 -4.45 3.66
N LYS A 276 16.43 -4.66 2.57
CA LYS A 276 17.47 -5.69 2.41
C LYS A 276 18.86 -5.06 2.27
N GLY A 277 19.15 -4.04 3.06
CA GLY A 277 20.35 -3.20 2.98
C GLY A 277 21.67 -3.92 3.28
N ASN A 278 21.64 -5.09 3.94
CA ASN A 278 22.82 -5.93 4.11
C ASN A 278 23.33 -6.50 2.77
N ILE A 279 22.49 -6.64 1.76
CA ILE A 279 22.81 -7.09 0.41
C ILE A 279 22.85 -5.92 -0.58
N GLN A 280 21.82 -5.10 -0.60
CA GLN A 280 21.63 -3.98 -1.53
C GLN A 280 21.96 -2.66 -0.82
N LYS A 281 23.24 -2.39 -0.60
CA LYS A 281 23.72 -1.30 0.26
C LYS A 281 23.34 0.09 -0.23
N PHE A 282 23.40 0.32 -1.55
CA PHE A 282 23.21 1.64 -2.17
C PHE A 282 21.80 1.88 -2.72
N THR A 283 20.90 0.92 -2.56
CA THR A 283 19.48 1.03 -2.85
C THR A 283 18.67 0.85 -1.58
N GLU A 284 18.39 -0.36 -1.16
CA GLU A 284 17.59 -0.59 0.06
C GLU A 284 18.30 -0.17 1.36
N GLY A 285 19.63 -0.29 1.43
CA GLY A 285 20.39 0.28 2.55
C GLY A 285 20.28 1.80 2.60
N ALA A 286 20.37 2.45 1.45
CA ALA A 286 20.17 3.89 1.33
C ALA A 286 18.73 4.31 1.67
N PHE A 287 17.70 3.52 1.32
CA PHE A 287 16.32 3.73 1.77
C PHE A 287 16.23 3.85 3.30
N ARG A 288 16.85 2.92 4.02
CA ARG A 288 16.95 2.98 5.49
C ARG A 288 17.61 4.28 5.95
N ASP A 289 18.77 4.60 5.39
CA ASP A 289 19.57 5.74 5.84
C ASP A 289 18.85 7.07 5.61
N TRP A 290 18.25 7.27 4.43
CA TRP A 290 17.43 8.45 4.12
C TRP A 290 16.15 8.52 4.96
N GLY A 291 15.58 7.38 5.35
CA GLY A 291 14.45 7.34 6.27
C GLY A 291 14.82 7.85 7.67
N TYR A 292 15.96 7.44 8.20
CA TYR A 292 16.48 7.96 9.48
C TYR A 292 16.88 9.44 9.39
N GLU A 293 17.52 9.83 8.29
CA GLU A 293 17.88 11.23 8.02
C GLU A 293 16.64 12.12 8.08
N LEU A 294 15.60 11.78 7.32
CA LEU A 294 14.33 12.50 7.31
C LEU A 294 13.70 12.63 8.70
N ALA A 295 13.68 11.55 9.48
CA ALA A 295 13.11 11.56 10.83
C ALA A 295 13.86 12.56 11.75
N ARG A 296 15.19 12.63 11.62
CA ARG A 296 16.00 13.58 12.38
C ARG A 296 15.86 15.02 11.88
N GLU A 297 15.75 15.24 10.57
CA GLU A 297 15.66 16.58 9.98
C GLU A 297 14.30 17.22 10.19
N GLU A 298 13.22 16.50 9.93
CA GLU A 298 11.87 17.09 9.87
C GLU A 298 11.01 16.80 11.11
N PHE A 299 11.29 15.71 11.84
CA PHE A 299 10.43 15.24 12.93
C PHE A 299 11.17 15.11 14.27
N ARG A 300 12.30 15.76 14.41
CA ARG A 300 13.19 15.59 15.57
C ARG A 300 12.51 15.67 16.93
N ALA A 301 11.58 16.62 17.08
CA ALA A 301 10.87 16.83 18.33
C ALA A 301 9.87 15.71 18.67
N GLN A 302 9.37 14.99 17.66
CA GLN A 302 8.34 13.97 17.82
C GLN A 302 8.87 12.53 17.76
N THR A 303 10.11 12.32 17.28
CA THR A 303 10.65 10.98 16.99
C THR A 303 11.92 10.70 17.79
N VAL A 304 12.18 9.42 18.01
CA VAL A 304 13.43 8.88 18.51
C VAL A 304 13.83 7.68 17.66
N THR A 305 15.10 7.55 17.29
CA THR A 305 15.57 6.34 16.60
C THR A 305 15.84 5.21 17.61
N GLU A 306 15.85 3.97 17.13
CA GLU A 306 16.05 2.82 18.01
C GLU A 306 17.38 2.90 18.78
N ARG A 307 18.49 3.22 18.11
CA ARG A 307 19.79 3.35 18.77
C ARG A 307 19.84 4.52 19.75
N GLU A 308 19.22 5.65 19.43
CA GLU A 308 19.06 6.77 20.35
C GLU A 308 18.25 6.39 21.59
N SER A 309 17.20 5.58 21.42
CA SER A 309 16.40 5.09 22.54
C SER A 309 17.23 4.20 23.49
N TRP A 310 18.11 3.35 22.94
CA TRP A 310 19.03 2.53 23.75
C TRP A 310 20.03 3.39 24.52
N ILE A 311 20.64 4.39 23.88
CA ILE A 311 21.56 5.32 24.51
C ILE A 311 20.91 6.01 25.71
N LEU A 312 19.68 6.50 25.54
CA LEU A 312 18.93 7.20 26.59
C LEU A 312 18.45 6.25 27.68
N ASP A 313 18.02 5.04 27.35
CA ASP A 313 17.58 4.01 28.31
C ASP A 313 18.75 3.53 29.19
N ASN A 314 19.93 3.34 28.59
CA ASN A 314 21.14 2.97 29.32
C ASN A 314 21.49 4.01 30.41
N LEU A 315 21.45 5.30 30.07
CA LEU A 315 21.69 6.38 31.02
C LEU A 315 20.56 6.55 32.05
N GLU A 316 19.32 6.23 31.71
CA GLU A 316 18.22 6.23 32.65
C GLU A 316 18.41 5.14 33.70
N LYS A 317 18.86 3.96 33.28
CA LYS A 317 19.15 2.82 34.17
C LYS A 317 20.41 3.03 35.02
N ASN A 318 21.43 3.67 34.45
CA ASN A 318 22.67 3.98 35.15
C ASN A 318 23.22 5.37 34.73
N PRO A 319 22.90 6.44 35.50
CA PRO A 319 23.34 7.80 35.21
C PRO A 319 24.87 8.03 35.27
N LEU A 320 25.61 7.06 35.79
CA LEU A 320 27.09 7.16 35.93
C LEU A 320 27.82 6.48 34.75
N LEU A 321 27.12 5.96 33.76
CA LEU A 321 27.75 5.35 32.58
C LEU A 321 28.60 6.37 31.83
N THR A 322 29.85 6.00 31.56
CA THR A 322 30.70 6.74 30.63
C THR A 322 30.19 6.58 29.18
N MET A 323 30.56 7.50 28.30
CA MET A 323 30.22 7.38 26.87
C MET A 323 30.76 6.10 26.25
N ALA A 324 31.96 5.64 26.64
CA ALA A 324 32.54 4.39 26.18
C ALA A 324 31.69 3.16 26.60
N GLN A 325 31.30 3.09 27.88
CA GLN A 325 30.44 2.00 28.35
C GLN A 325 29.06 2.01 27.67
N ASN A 326 28.47 3.19 27.45
CA ASN A 326 27.21 3.27 26.73
C ASN A 326 27.38 2.81 25.26
N ALA A 327 28.49 3.17 24.61
CA ALA A 327 28.81 2.72 23.26
C ALA A 327 28.95 1.17 23.16
N GLU A 328 29.61 0.55 24.13
CA GLU A 328 29.71 -0.91 24.21
C GLU A 328 28.35 -1.59 24.43
N MET A 329 27.47 -0.97 25.19
CA MET A 329 26.11 -1.51 25.41
C MET A 329 25.23 -1.45 24.16
N ILE A 330 25.38 -0.43 23.29
CA ILE A 330 24.61 -0.33 22.04
C ILE A 330 25.25 -1.06 20.86
N GLU A 331 26.55 -1.42 20.97
CA GLU A 331 27.30 -2.16 19.97
C GLU A 331 28.13 -3.25 20.64
N PRO A 332 27.52 -4.41 20.98
CA PRO A 332 28.23 -5.51 21.64
C PRO A 332 29.44 -6.01 20.83
N GLY A 333 30.59 -6.12 21.46
CA GLY A 333 31.85 -6.50 20.82
C GLY A 333 32.65 -5.32 20.27
N LEU A 334 32.23 -4.08 20.59
CA LEU A 334 32.92 -2.87 20.15
C LEU A 334 34.39 -2.84 20.56
N GLU A 335 34.76 -3.44 21.70
CA GLU A 335 36.14 -3.55 22.18
C GLU A 335 37.07 -4.26 21.18
N HIS A 336 36.53 -5.18 20.38
CA HIS A 336 37.27 -5.91 19.34
C HIS A 336 37.18 -5.26 17.95
N ALA A 337 36.46 -4.15 17.81
CA ALA A 337 36.28 -3.45 16.55
C ALA A 337 37.51 -2.60 16.18
N THR A 338 37.54 -2.15 14.92
CA THR A 338 38.55 -1.19 14.45
C THR A 338 38.39 0.14 15.16
N GLU A 339 39.49 0.90 15.34
CA GLU A 339 39.45 2.23 15.99
C GLU A 339 38.49 3.20 15.26
N ALA A 340 38.39 3.10 13.93
CA ALA A 340 37.46 3.89 13.14
C ALA A 340 35.99 3.59 13.51
N LEU A 341 35.63 2.32 13.71
CA LEU A 341 34.27 1.93 14.12
C LEU A 341 34.01 2.36 15.58
N LYS A 342 34.96 2.16 16.49
CA LYS A 342 34.85 2.64 17.87
C LYS A 342 34.57 4.14 17.92
N GLN A 343 35.36 4.92 17.18
CA GLN A 343 35.17 6.37 17.11
C GLN A 343 33.78 6.75 16.57
N THR A 344 33.31 6.04 15.52
CA THR A 344 31.98 6.28 14.96
C THR A 344 30.87 6.07 15.99
N VAL A 345 30.95 4.99 16.78
CA VAL A 345 29.94 4.69 17.82
C VAL A 345 30.04 5.67 18.98
N TYR A 346 31.25 6.08 19.39
CA TYR A 346 31.44 7.08 20.42
C TYR A 346 30.88 8.45 20.00
N ASP A 347 31.09 8.83 18.74
CA ASP A 347 30.55 10.08 18.19
C ASP A 347 29.02 10.00 18.10
N GLU A 348 28.43 8.85 17.78
CA GLU A 348 26.98 8.64 17.82
C GLU A 348 26.41 8.87 19.22
N VAL A 349 27.00 8.28 20.27
CA VAL A 349 26.57 8.51 21.66
C VAL A 349 26.67 9.97 22.03
N LYS A 350 27.83 10.61 21.74
CA LYS A 350 28.08 12.01 22.03
C LYS A 350 27.09 12.94 21.34
N GLN A 351 26.85 12.74 20.04
CA GLN A 351 25.93 13.54 19.23
C GLN A 351 24.48 13.35 19.70
N THR A 352 24.07 12.14 20.01
CA THR A 352 22.74 11.84 20.55
C THR A 352 22.49 12.61 21.84
N LEU A 353 23.40 12.52 22.79
CA LEU A 353 23.26 13.21 24.07
C LEU A 353 23.30 14.75 23.93
N ALA A 354 24.14 15.27 23.05
CA ALA A 354 24.20 16.71 22.78
C ALA A 354 22.94 17.24 22.10
N SER A 355 22.35 16.45 21.17
CA SER A 355 21.20 16.90 20.38
C SER A 355 19.85 16.71 21.07
N ILE A 356 19.65 15.61 21.78
CA ILE A 356 18.33 15.24 22.36
C ILE A 356 18.36 14.89 23.85
N GLY A 357 19.53 14.84 24.49
CA GLY A 357 19.63 14.47 25.90
C GLY A 357 18.73 15.30 26.81
N ALA A 358 18.61 16.61 26.54
CA ALA A 358 17.75 17.51 27.32
C ALA A 358 16.25 17.33 27.04
N THR A 359 15.87 17.03 25.81
CA THR A 359 14.45 16.98 25.36
C THR A 359 13.85 15.59 25.40
N HIS A 360 14.65 14.54 25.25
CA HIS A 360 14.24 13.15 25.19
C HIS A 360 14.72 12.33 26.40
N GLY A 361 15.69 12.82 27.16
CA GLY A 361 16.19 12.17 28.37
C GLY A 361 15.12 12.04 29.47
N LYS A 362 15.50 11.39 30.60
CA LYS A 362 14.63 11.18 31.76
C LYS A 362 13.27 10.54 31.38
N GLY A 363 13.29 9.53 30.53
CA GLY A 363 12.13 8.77 30.09
C GLY A 363 11.22 9.47 29.08
N GLN A 364 11.50 10.72 28.65
CA GLN A 364 10.64 11.42 27.68
C GLN A 364 10.67 10.76 26.29
N TRP A 365 11.76 10.07 25.94
CA TRP A 365 11.87 9.32 24.70
C TRP A 365 10.77 8.24 24.55
N LYS A 366 10.27 7.67 25.65
CA LYS A 366 9.19 6.67 25.66
C LYS A 366 7.85 7.21 25.14
N LYS A 367 7.70 8.53 25.08
CA LYS A 367 6.52 9.23 24.55
C LYS A 367 6.68 9.64 23.08
N LYS A 368 7.85 9.37 22.49
CA LYS A 368 8.15 9.71 21.10
C LYS A 368 7.82 8.55 20.17
N LEU A 369 7.54 8.86 18.92
CA LEU A 369 7.38 7.85 17.88
C LEU A 369 8.74 7.18 17.63
N LEU A 370 8.80 5.88 17.80
CA LEU A 370 10.01 5.10 17.55
C LEU A 370 10.21 4.90 16.05
N ILE A 371 11.38 5.27 15.55
CA ILE A 371 11.82 4.95 14.19
C ILE A 371 12.89 3.85 14.32
N ASN A 372 12.60 2.70 13.75
CA ASN A 372 13.51 1.55 13.73
C ASN A 372 13.61 0.95 12.33
N ASP A 373 14.51 0.01 12.13
CA ASP A 373 14.62 -0.70 10.87
C ASP A 373 14.69 -2.22 11.08
N ARG A 374 14.29 -2.95 10.05
CA ARG A 374 14.39 -4.43 10.04
C ARG A 374 14.71 -4.92 8.63
N ILE A 375 15.54 -5.97 8.60
CA ILE A 375 15.80 -6.73 7.37
C ILE A 375 14.50 -7.40 6.92
N ALA A 376 14.17 -7.32 5.63
CA ALA A 376 12.90 -7.75 5.06
C ALA A 376 12.50 -9.18 5.41
N ASP A 377 13.40 -10.16 5.23
CA ASP A 377 13.15 -11.55 5.60
C ASP A 377 12.88 -11.74 7.11
N SER A 378 13.53 -10.95 7.96
CA SER A 378 13.24 -10.92 9.39
C SER A 378 11.83 -10.39 9.69
N VAL A 379 11.37 -9.36 8.96
CA VAL A 379 10.00 -8.83 9.11
C VAL A 379 8.97 -9.87 8.73
N PHE A 380 9.15 -10.62 7.64
CA PHE A 380 8.23 -11.70 7.26
C PHE A 380 8.01 -12.71 8.40
N GLN A 381 9.09 -13.07 9.09
CA GLN A 381 9.01 -13.94 10.26
C GLN A 381 8.34 -13.24 11.46
N GLN A 382 8.73 -12.00 11.72
CA GLN A 382 8.34 -11.29 12.95
C GLN A 382 6.88 -10.84 12.92
N VAL A 383 6.34 -10.41 11.78
CA VAL A 383 4.92 -10.07 11.68
C VAL A 383 4.01 -11.30 11.85
N LEU A 384 4.53 -12.51 11.67
CA LEU A 384 3.82 -13.75 11.94
C LEU A 384 3.86 -14.14 13.42
N LEU A 385 5.00 -13.92 14.10
CA LEU A 385 5.26 -14.39 15.46
C LEU A 385 5.01 -13.33 16.53
N ARG A 386 5.20 -12.04 16.20
CA ARG A 386 5.22 -10.89 17.13
C ARG A 386 4.62 -9.66 16.46
N ALA A 387 3.44 -9.80 15.85
CA ALA A 387 2.79 -8.72 15.10
C ALA A 387 2.54 -7.46 15.94
N ASP A 388 2.32 -7.59 17.25
CA ASP A 388 2.07 -6.50 18.21
C ASP A 388 3.29 -5.59 18.46
N GLU A 389 4.49 -5.98 18.02
CA GLU A 389 5.68 -5.12 18.05
C GLU A 389 5.70 -4.07 16.90
N TYR A 390 4.85 -4.25 15.89
CA TYR A 390 4.82 -3.43 14.69
C TYR A 390 3.55 -2.56 14.62
N SER A 391 3.70 -1.31 14.17
CA SER A 391 2.56 -0.41 13.97
C SER A 391 2.46 0.08 12.53
N VAL A 392 3.53 0.71 12.01
CA VAL A 392 3.62 1.18 10.64
C VAL A 392 4.89 0.62 10.02
N LEU A 393 4.78 0.05 8.82
CA LEU A 393 5.91 -0.45 8.04
C LEU A 393 6.09 0.45 6.82
N ALA A 394 7.26 1.08 6.66
CA ALA A 394 7.62 1.83 5.46
C ALA A 394 8.61 1.02 4.64
N THR A 395 8.31 0.78 3.36
CA THR A 395 9.03 -0.21 2.55
C THR A 395 9.31 0.28 1.13
N PRO A 396 10.40 -0.17 0.48
CA PRO A 396 10.51 -0.16 -0.98
C PRO A 396 9.34 -0.90 -1.62
N ASN A 397 9.13 -0.66 -2.92
CA ASN A 397 7.95 -1.13 -3.62
C ASN A 397 7.76 -2.65 -3.56
N LEU A 398 8.75 -3.43 -3.97
CA LEU A 398 8.66 -4.89 -4.03
C LEU A 398 8.45 -5.53 -2.64
N ASN A 399 9.21 -5.08 -1.64
CA ASN A 399 9.07 -5.59 -0.28
C ASN A 399 7.68 -5.32 0.29
N GLY A 400 7.13 -4.12 0.01
CA GLY A 400 5.79 -3.74 0.45
C GLY A 400 4.69 -4.56 -0.20
N ASP A 401 4.86 -4.95 -1.47
CA ASP A 401 3.93 -5.84 -2.17
C ASP A 401 3.84 -7.19 -1.47
N TYR A 402 4.97 -7.84 -1.28
CA TYR A 402 5.02 -9.16 -0.64
C TYR A 402 4.52 -9.14 0.81
N ILE A 403 4.97 -8.16 1.62
CA ILE A 403 4.64 -8.11 3.05
C ILE A 403 3.15 -7.82 3.26
N SER A 404 2.55 -6.94 2.44
CA SER A 404 1.13 -6.61 2.60
C SER A 404 0.22 -7.81 2.35
N ASP A 405 0.51 -8.63 1.33
CA ASP A 405 -0.27 -9.82 1.02
C ASP A 405 -0.06 -10.92 2.09
N ALA A 406 1.19 -11.08 2.57
CA ALA A 406 1.49 -11.99 3.67
C ALA A 406 0.78 -11.60 4.98
N CYS A 407 0.70 -10.30 5.29
CA CYS A 407 -0.04 -9.81 6.45
C CYS A 407 -1.56 -9.97 6.27
N ALA A 408 -2.10 -9.68 5.07
CA ALA A 408 -3.51 -9.85 4.76
C ALA A 408 -3.97 -11.31 4.95
N ALA A 409 -3.13 -12.27 4.57
CA ALA A 409 -3.42 -13.69 4.77
C ALA A 409 -3.64 -14.06 6.26
N GLN A 410 -3.04 -13.34 7.18
CA GLN A 410 -3.18 -13.59 8.62
C GLN A 410 -4.52 -13.13 9.20
N VAL A 411 -5.24 -12.25 8.53
CA VAL A 411 -6.47 -11.62 9.05
C VAL A 411 -7.73 -11.89 8.21
N GLY A 412 -7.70 -12.90 7.35
CA GLY A 412 -8.86 -13.30 6.54
C GLY A 412 -8.64 -13.26 5.04
N GLY A 413 -7.43 -12.93 4.60
CA GLY A 413 -7.04 -12.91 3.19
C GLY A 413 -7.40 -11.62 2.45
N LEU A 414 -7.12 -11.61 1.15
CA LEU A 414 -7.23 -10.42 0.29
C LEU A 414 -8.66 -9.88 0.16
N GLY A 415 -9.69 -10.71 0.36
CA GLY A 415 -11.10 -10.27 0.38
C GLY A 415 -11.42 -9.28 1.51
N MET A 416 -10.59 -9.23 2.55
CA MET A 416 -10.69 -8.31 3.68
C MET A 416 -9.63 -7.19 3.67
N ALA A 417 -8.76 -7.15 2.66
CA ALA A 417 -7.63 -6.23 2.59
C ALA A 417 -7.96 -4.99 1.74
N PRO A 418 -8.04 -3.80 2.33
CA PRO A 418 -8.20 -2.56 1.59
C PRO A 418 -6.86 -2.01 1.09
N GLY A 419 -6.92 -1.08 0.14
CA GLY A 419 -5.76 -0.36 -0.33
C GLY A 419 -6.08 1.04 -0.85
N SER A 420 -5.12 1.93 -0.70
CA SER A 420 -5.13 3.24 -1.33
C SER A 420 -3.79 3.56 -1.96
N ASN A 421 -3.81 4.38 -3.00
CA ASN A 421 -2.63 4.93 -3.65
C ASN A 421 -2.74 6.44 -3.60
N ILE A 422 -1.81 7.07 -2.89
CA ILE A 422 -1.90 8.48 -2.51
C ILE A 422 -0.71 9.26 -3.09
N GLY A 423 -1.04 10.41 -3.67
CA GLY A 423 -0.11 11.47 -4.07
C GLY A 423 -0.44 12.79 -3.38
N ASP A 424 0.27 13.88 -3.76
CA ASP A 424 0.00 15.21 -3.21
C ASP A 424 -1.33 15.76 -3.74
N GLY A 425 -2.37 15.70 -2.91
CA GLY A 425 -3.72 16.12 -3.26
C GLY A 425 -4.49 15.16 -4.17
N TYR A 426 -4.03 13.91 -4.32
CA TYR A 426 -4.67 12.86 -5.10
C TYR A 426 -4.79 11.57 -4.31
N GLY A 427 -5.87 10.82 -4.56
CA GLY A 427 -6.06 9.49 -3.98
C GLY A 427 -6.86 8.57 -4.89
N VAL A 428 -6.35 7.35 -5.12
CA VAL A 428 -7.08 6.28 -5.81
C VAL A 428 -7.19 5.09 -4.87
N PHE A 429 -8.41 4.77 -4.48
CA PHE A 429 -8.73 3.70 -3.54
C PHE A 429 -9.11 2.44 -4.31
N GLU A 430 -8.61 1.27 -3.89
CA GLU A 430 -8.77 0.06 -4.69
C GLU A 430 -8.82 -1.22 -3.86
N ALA A 431 -9.54 -2.24 -4.39
CA ALA A 431 -9.36 -3.60 -3.91
C ALA A 431 -7.94 -4.10 -4.16
N THR A 432 -7.38 -4.87 -3.24
CA THR A 432 -6.04 -5.46 -3.37
C THR A 432 -6.04 -6.82 -4.08
N HIS A 433 -7.23 -7.45 -4.24
CA HIS A 433 -7.38 -8.74 -4.91
C HIS A 433 -7.52 -8.62 -6.44
N GLY A 434 -7.35 -9.74 -7.14
CA GLY A 434 -7.53 -9.84 -8.59
C GLY A 434 -8.99 -9.91 -9.04
N THR A 435 -9.21 -10.02 -10.36
CA THR A 435 -10.52 -9.94 -11.02
C THR A 435 -11.40 -11.20 -10.89
N ALA A 436 -10.81 -12.36 -10.62
CA ALA A 436 -11.50 -13.65 -10.46
C ALA A 436 -12.66 -13.88 -11.47
N PRO A 437 -12.42 -13.83 -12.79
CA PRO A 437 -13.48 -13.73 -13.82
C PRO A 437 -14.46 -14.91 -13.82
N LYS A 438 -14.04 -16.09 -13.37
CA LYS A 438 -14.92 -17.27 -13.25
C LYS A 438 -16.07 -17.11 -12.24
N TYR A 439 -16.01 -16.10 -11.39
CA TYR A 439 -17.03 -15.78 -10.38
C TYR A 439 -17.85 -14.54 -10.72
N ALA A 440 -17.56 -13.88 -11.84
CA ALA A 440 -18.31 -12.71 -12.29
C ALA A 440 -19.81 -12.99 -12.45
N ASP A 441 -20.65 -12.04 -12.07
CA ASP A 441 -22.11 -12.07 -12.17
C ASP A 441 -22.78 -13.25 -11.41
N LYS A 442 -22.11 -13.83 -10.41
CA LYS A 442 -22.64 -14.95 -9.61
C LYS A 442 -23.09 -14.56 -8.20
N ASP A 443 -22.98 -13.31 -7.83
CA ASP A 443 -23.35 -12.79 -6.50
C ASP A 443 -22.73 -13.58 -5.33
N VAL A 444 -21.45 -13.99 -5.42
CA VAL A 444 -20.81 -14.85 -4.42
C VAL A 444 -19.56 -14.23 -3.77
N ILE A 445 -19.00 -13.18 -4.36
CA ILE A 445 -17.72 -12.61 -3.94
C ILE A 445 -17.87 -11.73 -2.70
N ASN A 446 -16.86 -11.77 -1.84
CA ASN A 446 -16.73 -10.87 -0.69
C ASN A 446 -16.38 -9.44 -1.15
N PRO A 447 -17.25 -8.45 -0.93
CA PRO A 447 -16.99 -7.07 -1.36
C PRO A 447 -16.20 -6.24 -0.32
N SER A 448 -15.81 -6.83 0.81
CA SER A 448 -15.24 -6.09 1.95
C SER A 448 -13.97 -5.33 1.60
N SER A 449 -13.15 -5.85 0.69
CA SER A 449 -11.92 -5.15 0.26
C SER A 449 -12.22 -3.78 -0.35
N VAL A 450 -13.19 -3.67 -1.29
CA VAL A 450 -13.61 -2.38 -1.86
C VAL A 450 -14.35 -1.54 -0.83
N MET A 451 -15.20 -2.14 0.01
CA MET A 451 -15.92 -1.41 1.05
C MET A 451 -14.97 -0.77 2.06
N LEU A 452 -13.95 -1.50 2.51
CA LEU A 452 -12.93 -0.98 3.41
C LEU A 452 -12.01 0.04 2.72
N SER A 453 -11.74 -0.12 1.41
CA SER A 453 -11.05 0.91 0.61
C SER A 453 -11.88 2.19 0.52
N GLY A 454 -13.21 2.07 0.40
CA GLY A 454 -14.13 3.21 0.50
C GLY A 454 -14.12 3.86 1.89
N ALA A 455 -14.03 3.07 2.97
CA ALA A 455 -13.85 3.62 4.31
C ALA A 455 -12.57 4.46 4.40
N MET A 456 -11.44 3.96 3.86
CA MET A 456 -10.19 4.75 3.75
C MET A 456 -10.38 6.02 2.91
N MET A 457 -11.17 5.96 1.83
CA MET A 457 -11.51 7.14 1.01
C MET A 457 -12.27 8.18 1.83
N PHE A 458 -13.29 7.78 2.57
CA PHE A 458 -14.06 8.69 3.40
C PHE A 458 -13.22 9.27 4.55
N GLU A 459 -12.35 8.48 5.14
CA GLU A 459 -11.36 8.97 6.13
C GLU A 459 -10.46 10.05 5.50
N PHE A 460 -9.96 9.81 4.29
CA PHE A 460 -9.12 10.75 3.54
C PHE A 460 -9.86 12.05 3.14
N LEU A 461 -11.17 11.96 2.93
CA LEU A 461 -12.06 13.11 2.69
C LEU A 461 -12.42 13.88 3.97
N GLY A 462 -12.02 13.40 5.15
CA GLY A 462 -12.41 13.95 6.45
C GLY A 462 -13.86 13.60 6.86
N TRP A 463 -14.44 12.56 6.27
CA TRP A 463 -15.76 12.03 6.60
C TRP A 463 -15.64 10.81 7.53
N HIS A 464 -15.06 11.04 8.70
CA HIS A 464 -14.68 9.99 9.65
C HIS A 464 -15.87 9.17 10.17
N GLU A 465 -17.03 9.81 10.32
CA GLU A 465 -18.26 9.13 10.75
C GLU A 465 -18.70 8.08 9.73
N VAL A 466 -18.57 8.38 8.44
CA VAL A 466 -18.91 7.45 7.35
C VAL A 466 -17.96 6.24 7.35
N ALA A 467 -16.65 6.50 7.46
CA ALA A 467 -15.64 5.45 7.55
C ALA A 467 -15.93 4.50 8.72
N LYS A 468 -16.20 5.05 9.90
CA LYS A 468 -16.54 4.30 11.09
C LYS A 468 -17.79 3.44 10.93
N LEU A 469 -18.87 3.99 10.35
CA LEU A 469 -20.11 3.24 10.10
C LEU A 469 -19.88 2.03 9.19
N ILE A 470 -19.10 2.18 8.12
CA ILE A 470 -18.76 1.08 7.20
C ILE A 470 -17.99 -0.02 7.94
N GLU A 471 -16.95 0.34 8.67
CA GLU A 471 -16.12 -0.60 9.41
C GLU A 471 -16.88 -1.35 10.49
N GLU A 472 -17.70 -0.64 11.29
CA GLU A 472 -18.54 -1.25 12.33
C GLU A 472 -19.63 -2.11 11.74
N GLY A 473 -20.26 -1.69 10.64
CA GLY A 473 -21.26 -2.46 9.91
C GLY A 473 -20.71 -3.81 9.43
N ILE A 474 -19.51 -3.79 8.83
CA ILE A 474 -18.81 -5.02 8.41
C ILE A 474 -18.49 -5.89 9.63
N ALA A 475 -17.90 -5.32 10.68
CA ALA A 475 -17.51 -6.07 11.88
C ALA A 475 -18.72 -6.76 12.53
N ARG A 476 -19.83 -6.07 12.72
CA ARG A 476 -21.07 -6.62 13.31
C ARG A 476 -21.66 -7.71 12.42
N THR A 477 -21.66 -7.55 11.09
CA THR A 477 -22.18 -8.54 10.14
C THR A 477 -21.38 -9.84 10.20
N ILE A 478 -20.05 -9.74 10.32
CA ILE A 478 -19.17 -10.90 10.50
C ILE A 478 -19.43 -11.57 11.87
N GLN A 479 -19.55 -10.79 12.94
CA GLN A 479 -19.88 -11.33 14.29
C GLN A 479 -21.22 -12.05 14.32
N GLN A 480 -22.21 -11.61 13.54
CA GLN A 480 -23.49 -12.29 13.34
C GLN A 480 -23.37 -13.54 12.47
N LYS A 481 -22.16 -13.83 11.97
CA LYS A 481 -21.88 -14.97 11.08
C LYS A 481 -22.69 -14.95 9.77
N ARG A 482 -23.12 -13.80 9.29
CA ARG A 482 -23.75 -13.59 7.99
C ARG A 482 -22.63 -13.21 7.01
N VAL A 483 -22.04 -14.16 6.31
CA VAL A 483 -20.79 -13.95 5.56
C VAL A 483 -20.85 -14.59 4.17
N THR A 484 -19.96 -14.15 3.28
CA THR A 484 -19.78 -14.71 1.96
C THR A 484 -19.08 -16.07 2.00
N TYR A 485 -19.09 -16.82 0.89
CA TYR A 485 -18.62 -18.21 0.83
C TYR A 485 -17.17 -18.42 1.26
N ASP A 486 -16.32 -17.42 1.05
CA ASP A 486 -14.90 -17.47 1.38
C ASP A 486 -14.65 -17.53 2.90
N LEU A 487 -15.44 -16.82 3.69
CA LEU A 487 -15.43 -16.88 5.14
C LEU A 487 -16.29 -18.02 5.68
N GLU A 488 -17.48 -18.26 5.10
CA GLU A 488 -18.43 -19.28 5.57
C GLU A 488 -17.81 -20.67 5.63
N ARG A 489 -17.09 -21.09 4.59
CA ARG A 489 -16.45 -22.41 4.53
C ARG A 489 -15.43 -22.67 5.65
N LEU A 490 -14.97 -21.62 6.34
CA LEU A 490 -13.98 -21.66 7.41
C LEU A 490 -14.59 -21.33 8.79
N MET A 491 -15.87 -20.94 8.85
CA MET A 491 -16.54 -20.48 10.08
C MET A 491 -17.64 -21.45 10.48
N THR A 492 -17.47 -22.15 11.59
CA THR A 492 -18.51 -23.07 12.13
C THR A 492 -19.79 -22.31 12.47
N GLY A 493 -20.92 -22.76 11.93
CA GLY A 493 -22.25 -22.19 12.18
C GLY A 493 -22.48 -20.84 11.50
N ALA A 494 -21.74 -20.53 10.44
CA ALA A 494 -21.98 -19.34 9.62
C ALA A 494 -23.13 -19.58 8.63
N THR A 495 -23.83 -18.50 8.32
CA THR A 495 -24.83 -18.42 7.25
C THR A 495 -24.20 -17.82 6.02
N LYS A 496 -24.12 -18.61 4.95
CA LYS A 496 -23.64 -18.12 3.65
C LYS A 496 -24.66 -17.18 3.04
N VAL A 497 -24.20 -15.99 2.64
CA VAL A 497 -24.99 -14.99 1.92
C VAL A 497 -24.29 -14.58 0.62
N GLY A 498 -25.07 -14.10 -0.35
CA GLY A 498 -24.53 -13.52 -1.59
C GLY A 498 -23.93 -12.13 -1.35
N THR A 499 -23.18 -11.62 -2.32
CA THR A 499 -22.56 -10.28 -2.31
C THR A 499 -23.56 -9.17 -2.00
N ALA A 500 -24.72 -9.18 -2.68
CA ALA A 500 -25.78 -8.20 -2.48
C ALA A 500 -26.46 -8.30 -1.11
N ALA A 501 -26.71 -9.53 -0.61
CA ALA A 501 -27.30 -9.76 0.71
C ALA A 501 -26.32 -9.40 1.83
N PHE A 502 -25.01 -9.61 1.64
CA PHE A 502 -23.98 -9.18 2.58
C PHE A 502 -23.96 -7.65 2.72
N ALA A 503 -24.04 -6.92 1.60
CA ALA A 503 -24.18 -5.46 1.63
C ALA A 503 -25.43 -4.99 2.38
N SER A 504 -26.58 -5.66 2.17
CA SER A 504 -27.82 -5.34 2.90
C SER A 504 -27.65 -5.54 4.42
N ALA A 505 -27.02 -6.65 4.83
CA ALA A 505 -26.74 -6.92 6.24
C ALA A 505 -25.83 -5.87 6.87
N ILE A 506 -24.82 -5.37 6.13
CA ILE A 506 -23.95 -4.29 6.59
C ILE A 506 -24.76 -3.01 6.81
N ILE A 507 -25.63 -2.63 5.86
CA ILE A 507 -26.47 -1.42 5.98
C ILE A 507 -27.43 -1.52 7.18
N GLU A 508 -28.06 -2.69 7.40
CA GLU A 508 -28.88 -2.97 8.59
C GLU A 508 -28.09 -2.72 9.90
N ASN A 509 -26.84 -3.18 9.94
CA ASN A 509 -25.97 -3.06 11.10
C ASN A 509 -25.41 -1.65 11.36
N MET A 510 -25.46 -0.76 10.35
CA MET A 510 -25.12 0.66 10.53
C MET A 510 -26.23 1.44 11.26
N GLN A 511 -27.50 1.10 11.01
CA GLN A 511 -28.66 1.82 11.57
C GLN A 511 -28.75 1.71 13.10
N GLY A 512 -28.21 0.64 13.71
CA GLY A 512 -28.16 0.46 15.16
C GLY A 512 -27.12 1.33 15.90
N ALA A 513 -26.20 1.98 15.18
CA ALA A 513 -25.13 2.79 15.80
C ALA A 513 -25.52 4.27 16.02
N ALA A 514 -26.58 4.74 15.37
CA ALA A 514 -27.03 6.14 15.44
C ALA A 514 -27.75 6.51 16.77
N VAL A 515 -27.96 5.56 17.68
CA VAL A 515 -28.75 5.77 18.93
C VAL A 515 -27.87 5.99 20.16
N ALA A 516 -26.54 5.95 20.05
CA ALA A 516 -25.63 6.27 21.14
C ALA A 516 -24.98 7.65 20.91
N ARG A 517 -25.76 8.71 21.03
CA ARG A 517 -25.30 10.09 21.20
C ARG A 517 -25.44 10.53 22.64
#